data_a52ab8b2552b0027b1ff5a75ffc696d7
#
_entry.id   a52ab8b2552b0027b1ff5a75ffc696d7
#
_cell.length_a   1.000
_cell.length_b   1.000
_cell.length_c   1.000
_cell.angle_alpha   90.00
_cell.angle_beta   90.00
_cell.angle_gamma   90.00
#
_symmetry.space_group_name_H-M   'P 1'
#
loop_
_entity.id
_entity.type
_entity.pdbx_description
1 polymer ?
#
loop_
_entity_poly.entity_id
_entity_poly.type
_entity_poly.pdbx_seq_one_letter_code
_entity_poly.pdbx_strand_id
1 'polypeptide(L)'
;KRTHLSLDEMSTAAKLAVIASEDQLFPDHNGFDIKGIERALAFNKKKKGKKIRGASTISQQVAKNVFLWQGRSWFRKGLEVYFTFMIELVWSKQRILEVYLNEAEMGKGIFGIEAAAKKYFKKPAKRLTRTEAAMIAASLPNPVRYTVKPASTYVSRKYPWVLRQMNNLDGDPDILKIIR
;
A
#
# COMPACT_ATOMS: atom_id res chain seq x y z
N LYS A 1 1.63 21.63 3.06
CA LYS A 1 0.81 21.28 4.23
C LYS A 1 0.25 19.89 3.98
N ARG A 2 0.58 18.89 4.80
CA ARG A 2 -0.03 17.55 4.71
C ARG A 2 -1.45 17.65 5.23
N THR A 3 -2.42 17.10 4.50
CA THR A 3 -3.82 16.99 4.94
C THR A 3 -4.01 15.56 5.40
N HIS A 4 -4.20 15.37 6.70
CA HIS A 4 -4.60 14.08 7.26
C HIS A 4 -6.11 13.91 7.10
N LEU A 5 -6.53 12.78 6.59
CA LEU A 5 -7.92 12.36 6.48
C LEU A 5 -8.17 11.19 7.44
N SER A 6 -9.34 11.16 8.04
CA SER A 6 -9.86 9.95 8.68
C SER A 6 -10.25 8.91 7.62
N LEU A 7 -10.36 7.64 8.01
CA LEU A 7 -10.61 6.56 7.06
C LEU A 7 -11.96 6.72 6.33
N ASP A 8 -12.97 7.27 6.98
CA ASP A 8 -14.30 7.55 6.42
C ASP A 8 -14.33 8.73 5.43
N GLU A 9 -13.32 9.60 5.47
CA GLU A 9 -13.11 10.66 4.49
C GLU A 9 -12.41 10.18 3.20
N MET A 10 -12.01 8.91 3.15
CA MET A 10 -11.39 8.29 1.98
C MET A 10 -12.40 7.41 1.24
N SER A 11 -12.26 7.30 -0.09
CA SER A 11 -13.13 6.40 -0.86
C SER A 11 -12.86 4.94 -0.52
N THR A 12 -13.91 4.12 -0.47
CA THR A 12 -13.79 2.66 -0.35
C THR A 12 -12.90 2.08 -1.46
N ALA A 13 -12.97 2.66 -2.65
CA ALA A 13 -12.11 2.27 -3.77
C ALA A 13 -10.63 2.46 -3.48
N ALA A 14 -10.23 3.57 -2.84
CA ALA A 14 -8.82 3.82 -2.48
C ALA A 14 -8.32 2.82 -1.45
N LYS A 15 -9.10 2.54 -0.42
CA LYS A 15 -8.80 1.56 0.63
C LYS A 15 -8.63 0.16 0.05
N LEU A 16 -9.59 -0.28 -0.76
CA LEU A 16 -9.57 -1.59 -1.41
C LEU A 16 -8.42 -1.73 -2.42
N ALA A 17 -8.12 -0.70 -3.21
CA ALA A 17 -7.05 -0.73 -4.20
C ALA A 17 -5.66 -0.92 -3.57
N VAL A 18 -5.42 -0.29 -2.42
CA VAL A 18 -4.17 -0.44 -1.69
C VAL A 18 -4.05 -1.86 -1.13
N ILE A 19 -5.07 -2.39 -0.47
CA ILE A 19 -5.07 -3.78 0.02
C ILE A 19 -4.85 -4.75 -1.15
N ALA A 20 -5.58 -4.59 -2.25
CA ALA A 20 -5.48 -5.44 -3.43
C ALA A 20 -4.10 -5.43 -4.11
N SER A 21 -3.41 -4.28 -4.07
CA SER A 21 -2.09 -4.12 -4.68
C SER A 21 -0.95 -4.58 -3.79
N GLU A 22 -0.99 -4.23 -2.51
CA GLU A 22 0.13 -4.33 -1.58
C GLU A 22 0.04 -5.53 -0.66
N ASP A 23 -1.17 -5.89 -0.18
CA ASP A 23 -1.31 -6.82 0.93
C ASP A 23 -2.71 -7.45 0.98
N GLN A 24 -2.96 -8.43 0.10
CA GLN A 24 -4.28 -9.05 -0.02
C GLN A 24 -4.70 -9.87 1.21
N LEU A 25 -3.74 -10.28 2.05
CA LEU A 25 -3.96 -10.99 3.30
C LEU A 25 -3.91 -10.07 4.51
N PHE A 26 -4.05 -8.75 4.30
CA PHE A 26 -3.98 -7.75 5.36
C PHE A 26 -4.91 -8.04 6.56
N PRO A 27 -6.15 -8.55 6.38
CA PRO A 27 -6.99 -8.95 7.51
C PRO A 27 -6.46 -10.15 8.30
N ASP A 28 -5.73 -11.06 7.64
CA ASP A 28 -5.47 -12.43 8.14
C ASP A 28 -4.16 -12.57 8.90
N HIS A 29 -3.24 -11.60 8.80
CA HIS A 29 -1.93 -11.70 9.44
C HIS A 29 -1.72 -10.59 10.50
N ASN A 30 -0.82 -10.86 11.45
CA ASN A 30 -0.41 -9.92 12.50
C ASN A 30 0.91 -9.22 12.11
N GLY A 31 0.90 -8.48 11.00
CA GLY A 31 2.01 -7.68 10.52
C GLY A 31 2.98 -8.36 9.56
N PHE A 32 3.00 -9.70 9.49
CA PHE A 32 3.93 -10.46 8.66
C PHE A 32 3.21 -11.54 7.83
N ASP A 33 3.25 -11.44 6.52
CA ASP A 33 2.80 -12.52 5.61
C ASP A 33 3.93 -13.53 5.40
N ILE A 34 4.03 -14.52 6.31
CA ILE A 34 5.07 -15.56 6.26
C ILE A 34 5.02 -16.33 4.93
N LYS A 35 3.81 -16.72 4.48
CA LYS A 35 3.65 -17.41 3.21
C LYS A 35 4.05 -16.54 2.02
N GLY A 36 3.79 -15.23 2.08
CA GLY A 36 4.23 -14.26 1.08
C GLY A 36 5.74 -14.12 1.04
N ILE A 37 6.40 -14.12 2.20
CA ILE A 37 7.87 -14.10 2.33
C ILE A 37 8.48 -15.35 1.68
N GLU A 38 7.97 -16.55 2.01
CA GLU A 38 8.43 -17.81 1.42
C GLU A 38 8.27 -17.81 -0.11
N ARG A 39 7.12 -17.39 -0.62
CA ARG A 39 6.86 -17.26 -2.07
C ARG A 39 7.81 -16.27 -2.74
N ALA A 40 8.09 -15.14 -2.09
CA ALA A 40 9.01 -14.13 -2.62
C ALA A 40 10.45 -14.66 -2.66
N LEU A 41 10.90 -15.35 -1.61
CA LEU A 41 12.24 -15.98 -1.56
C LEU A 41 12.40 -17.02 -2.65
N ALA A 42 11.43 -17.92 -2.83
CA ALA A 42 11.44 -18.94 -3.88
C ALA A 42 11.48 -18.32 -5.29
N PHE A 43 10.69 -17.26 -5.53
CA PHE A 43 10.70 -16.54 -6.79
C PHE A 43 12.03 -15.86 -7.05
N ASN A 44 12.59 -15.16 -6.06
CA ASN A 44 13.85 -14.44 -6.18
C ASN A 44 15.02 -15.38 -6.45
N LYS A 45 15.05 -16.55 -5.79
CA LYS A 45 16.01 -17.63 -6.05
C LYS A 45 15.93 -18.14 -7.49
N LYS A 46 14.72 -18.42 -7.96
CA LYS A 46 14.48 -18.92 -9.35
C LYS A 46 14.89 -17.90 -10.41
N LYS A 47 14.71 -16.60 -10.16
CA LYS A 47 15.05 -15.51 -11.10
C LYS A 47 16.49 -15.00 -10.97
N LYS A 48 17.33 -15.61 -10.12
CA LYS A 48 18.76 -15.25 -9.91
C LYS A 48 18.96 -13.73 -9.75
N GLY A 49 18.08 -13.05 -9.00
CA GLY A 49 18.18 -11.62 -8.73
C GLY A 49 17.80 -10.66 -9.88
N LYS A 50 17.51 -11.19 -11.09
CA LYS A 50 17.12 -10.33 -12.24
C LYS A 50 15.78 -9.62 -12.05
N LYS A 51 14.94 -10.09 -11.15
CA LYS A 51 13.67 -9.49 -10.81
C LYS A 51 13.35 -9.82 -9.35
N ILE A 52 13.39 -8.82 -8.49
CA ILE A 52 13.14 -8.98 -7.05
C ILE A 52 11.66 -8.75 -6.78
N ARG A 53 11.03 -9.71 -6.10
CA ARG A 53 9.68 -9.58 -5.56
C ARG A 53 9.79 -9.24 -4.06
N GLY A 54 9.17 -8.15 -3.64
CA GLY A 54 9.01 -7.79 -2.23
C GLY A 54 7.86 -8.57 -1.60
N ALA A 55 7.91 -8.68 -0.28
CA ALA A 55 6.87 -9.31 0.53
C ALA A 55 6.58 -8.47 1.80
N SER A 56 6.82 -7.17 1.73
CA SER A 56 6.52 -6.26 2.84
C SER A 56 5.02 -6.00 2.91
N THR A 57 4.44 -6.17 4.08
CA THR A 57 3.03 -5.89 4.36
C THR A 57 2.76 -4.40 4.51
N ILE A 58 1.48 -4.00 4.51
CA ILE A 58 1.05 -2.63 4.81
C ILE A 58 1.58 -2.21 6.19
N SER A 59 1.50 -3.07 7.21
CA SER A 59 1.98 -2.80 8.57
C SER A 59 3.48 -2.54 8.61
N GLN A 60 4.28 -3.34 7.90
CA GLN A 60 5.73 -3.12 7.80
C GLN A 60 6.07 -1.80 7.09
N GLN A 61 5.29 -1.43 6.07
CA GLN A 61 5.47 -0.16 5.38
C GLN A 61 5.11 1.02 6.28
N VAL A 62 4.05 0.92 7.08
CA VAL A 62 3.68 1.94 8.09
C VAL A 62 4.79 2.07 9.14
N ALA A 63 5.24 0.96 9.72
CA ALA A 63 6.33 0.97 10.71
C ALA A 63 7.58 1.67 10.16
N LYS A 64 7.96 1.35 8.94
CA LYS A 64 9.09 1.98 8.26
C LYS A 64 8.88 3.48 8.04
N ASN A 65 7.72 3.90 7.54
CA ASN A 65 7.49 5.27 7.10
C ASN A 65 7.25 6.24 8.27
N VAL A 66 6.69 5.75 9.37
CA VAL A 66 6.34 6.59 10.54
C VAL A 66 7.47 6.68 11.56
N PHE A 67 8.16 5.55 11.82
CA PHE A 67 9.09 5.47 12.95
C PHE A 67 10.56 5.40 12.57
N LEU A 68 10.90 5.20 11.29
CA LEU A 68 12.27 4.97 10.86
C LEU A 68 12.75 6.02 9.85
N TRP A 69 14.06 6.25 9.88
CA TRP A 69 14.76 7.13 8.93
C TRP A 69 14.98 6.48 7.57
N GLN A 70 15.34 7.27 6.58
CA GLN A 70 15.75 6.78 5.25
C GLN A 70 17.09 6.05 5.34
N GLY A 71 17.26 4.97 4.58
CA GLY A 71 18.50 4.20 4.53
C GLY A 71 18.27 2.69 4.61
N ARG A 72 19.38 1.92 4.52
CA ARG A 72 19.36 0.46 4.61
C ARG A 72 20.42 0.02 5.63
N SER A 73 20.00 -0.66 6.68
CA SER A 73 20.87 -1.33 7.64
C SER A 73 20.12 -2.51 8.29
N TRP A 74 20.86 -3.50 8.75
CA TRP A 74 20.28 -4.63 9.49
C TRP A 74 19.64 -4.18 10.80
N PHE A 75 20.26 -3.22 11.48
CA PHE A 75 19.70 -2.63 12.70
C PHE A 75 18.33 -1.98 12.44
N ARG A 76 18.24 -1.17 11.37
CA ARG A 76 16.97 -0.57 10.95
C ARG A 76 15.91 -1.62 10.61
N LYS A 77 16.32 -2.74 9.98
CA LYS A 77 15.39 -3.84 9.68
C LYS A 77 14.88 -4.51 10.96
N GLY A 78 15.72 -4.65 11.98
CA GLY A 78 15.31 -5.12 13.31
C GLY A 78 14.28 -4.19 13.96
N LEU A 79 14.51 -2.87 13.91
CA LEU A 79 13.55 -1.88 14.40
C LEU A 79 12.23 -1.90 13.60
N GLU A 80 12.27 -2.12 12.29
CA GLU A 80 11.06 -2.28 11.48
C GLU A 80 10.22 -3.47 11.96
N VAL A 81 10.84 -4.61 12.25
CA VAL A 81 10.15 -5.77 12.83
C VAL A 81 9.54 -5.43 14.20
N TYR A 82 10.30 -4.79 15.07
CA TYR A 82 9.82 -4.37 16.39
C TYR A 82 8.61 -3.43 16.29
N PHE A 83 8.71 -2.36 15.52
CA PHE A 83 7.60 -1.40 15.37
C PHE A 83 6.39 -2.02 14.65
N THR A 84 6.60 -2.93 13.69
CA THR A 84 5.51 -3.67 13.06
C THR A 84 4.72 -4.47 14.10
N PHE A 85 5.41 -5.19 14.97
CA PHE A 85 4.78 -5.92 16.06
C PHE A 85 4.01 -4.99 17.00
N MET A 86 4.61 -3.86 17.39
CA MET A 86 4.00 -2.89 18.30
C MET A 86 2.73 -2.28 17.74
N ILE A 87 2.73 -1.85 16.46
CA ILE A 87 1.53 -1.26 15.87
C ILE A 87 0.41 -2.28 15.70
N GLU A 88 0.70 -3.53 15.37
CA GLU A 88 -0.32 -4.59 15.28
C GLU A 88 -0.91 -4.95 16.65
N LEU A 89 -0.14 -4.79 17.73
CA LEU A 89 -0.62 -4.99 19.08
C LEU A 89 -1.54 -3.88 19.57
N VAL A 90 -1.26 -2.61 19.16
CA VAL A 90 -1.90 -1.42 19.73
C VAL A 90 -2.94 -0.80 18.82
N TRP A 91 -2.78 -0.93 17.49
CA TRP A 91 -3.67 -0.32 16.49
C TRP A 91 -4.59 -1.35 15.83
N SER A 92 -5.81 -0.95 15.52
CA SER A 92 -6.69 -1.74 14.66
C SER A 92 -6.19 -1.74 13.20
N LYS A 93 -6.63 -2.71 12.41
CA LYS A 93 -6.34 -2.74 10.96
C LYS A 93 -6.84 -1.48 10.24
N GLN A 94 -7.98 -0.94 10.65
CA GLN A 94 -8.49 0.33 10.14
C GLN A 94 -7.49 1.46 10.40
N ARG A 95 -6.96 1.55 11.63
CA ARG A 95 -5.99 2.60 11.97
C ARG A 95 -4.67 2.44 11.21
N ILE A 96 -4.19 1.23 11.04
CA ILE A 96 -2.97 0.96 10.25
C ILE A 96 -3.18 1.38 8.79
N LEU A 97 -4.32 1.03 8.19
CA LEU A 97 -4.65 1.42 6.83
C LEU A 97 -4.82 2.94 6.67
N GLU A 98 -5.46 3.59 7.64
CA GLU A 98 -5.62 5.05 7.67
C GLU A 98 -4.26 5.76 7.67
N VAL A 99 -3.36 5.33 8.55
CA VAL A 99 -2.00 5.89 8.61
C VAL A 99 -1.24 5.62 7.31
N TYR A 100 -1.34 4.42 6.76
CA TYR A 100 -0.74 4.09 5.48
C TYR A 100 -1.17 5.05 4.37
N LEU A 101 -2.49 5.24 4.22
CA LEU A 101 -3.07 6.10 3.19
C LEU A 101 -2.74 7.58 3.36
N ASN A 102 -2.39 8.02 4.56
CA ASN A 102 -1.95 9.39 4.82
C ASN A 102 -0.43 9.58 4.64
N GLU A 103 0.40 8.57 4.95
CA GLU A 103 1.85 8.72 5.03
C GLU A 103 2.63 8.15 3.83
N ALA A 104 2.03 7.22 3.06
CA ALA A 104 2.72 6.61 1.94
C ALA A 104 3.04 7.63 0.84
N GLU A 105 4.26 7.57 0.30
CA GLU A 105 4.60 8.31 -0.91
C GLU A 105 3.88 7.70 -2.10
N MET A 106 3.10 8.51 -2.82
CA MET A 106 2.26 8.12 -3.96
C MET A 106 2.67 8.83 -5.26
N GLY A 107 3.85 9.39 -5.27
CA GLY A 107 4.49 10.12 -6.35
C GLY A 107 5.68 10.89 -5.82
N LYS A 108 6.59 11.36 -6.67
CA LYS A 108 7.77 12.10 -6.24
C LYS A 108 7.37 13.30 -5.37
N GLY A 109 7.61 13.20 -4.06
CA GLY A 109 7.26 14.23 -3.07
C GLY A 109 5.74 14.38 -2.80
N ILE A 110 4.92 13.42 -3.24
CA ILE A 110 3.47 13.42 -3.03
C ILE A 110 3.16 12.37 -1.97
N PHE A 111 2.79 12.83 -0.78
CA PHE A 111 2.51 11.97 0.36
C PHE A 111 1.01 11.98 0.68
N GLY A 112 0.47 10.80 0.83
CA GLY A 112 -0.93 10.53 1.16
C GLY A 112 -1.89 10.59 -0.02
N ILE A 113 -3.02 9.88 0.16
CA ILE A 113 -4.03 9.66 -0.88
C ILE A 113 -4.74 10.95 -1.30
N GLU A 114 -4.93 11.90 -0.37
CA GLU A 114 -5.56 13.19 -0.68
C GLU A 114 -4.70 14.04 -1.61
N ALA A 115 -3.40 14.10 -1.33
CA ALA A 115 -2.44 14.81 -2.18
C ALA A 115 -2.36 14.18 -3.57
N ALA A 116 -2.34 12.84 -3.63
CA ALA A 116 -2.33 12.09 -4.90
C ALA A 116 -3.61 12.33 -5.70
N ALA A 117 -4.80 12.26 -5.08
CA ALA A 117 -6.08 12.50 -5.71
C ALA A 117 -6.17 13.92 -6.31
N LYS A 118 -5.78 14.92 -5.54
CA LYS A 118 -5.73 16.33 -5.99
C LYS A 118 -4.72 16.53 -7.11
N LYS A 119 -3.51 15.96 -6.97
CA LYS A 119 -2.45 16.14 -7.98
C LYS A 119 -2.80 15.51 -9.30
N TYR A 120 -3.26 14.25 -9.28
CA TYR A 120 -3.46 13.47 -10.50
C TYR A 120 -4.85 13.63 -11.12
N PHE A 121 -5.88 13.79 -10.29
CA PHE A 121 -7.28 13.74 -10.75
C PHE A 121 -8.09 15.00 -10.42
N LYS A 122 -7.49 16.00 -9.76
CA LYS A 122 -8.12 17.29 -9.44
C LYS A 122 -9.42 17.16 -8.61
N LYS A 123 -9.47 16.17 -7.75
CA LYS A 123 -10.62 15.87 -6.88
C LYS A 123 -10.16 15.39 -5.49
N PRO A 124 -11.03 15.41 -4.47
CA PRO A 124 -10.71 14.85 -3.16
C PRO A 124 -10.65 13.33 -3.20
N ALA A 125 -9.90 12.73 -2.26
CA ALA A 125 -9.73 11.28 -2.13
C ALA A 125 -11.06 10.52 -1.99
N LYS A 126 -12.05 11.12 -1.32
CA LYS A 126 -13.41 10.58 -1.18
C LYS A 126 -14.09 10.27 -2.53
N ARG A 127 -13.73 10.98 -3.58
CA ARG A 127 -14.35 10.89 -4.91
C ARG A 127 -13.51 10.11 -5.94
N LEU A 128 -12.45 9.43 -5.50
CA LEU A 128 -11.68 8.57 -6.39
C LEU A 128 -12.54 7.40 -6.88
N THR A 129 -12.54 7.20 -8.19
CA THR A 129 -13.15 6.02 -8.82
C THR A 129 -12.26 4.79 -8.64
N ARG A 130 -12.80 3.58 -8.88
CA ARG A 130 -12.03 2.32 -8.81
C ARG A 130 -10.80 2.35 -9.72
N THR A 131 -10.94 2.85 -10.94
CA THR A 131 -9.83 2.95 -11.91
C THR A 131 -8.75 3.92 -11.42
N GLU A 132 -9.13 5.09 -10.95
CA GLU A 132 -8.19 6.09 -10.45
C GLU A 132 -7.43 5.60 -9.19
N ALA A 133 -8.15 4.96 -8.28
CA ALA A 133 -7.56 4.32 -7.11
C ALA A 133 -6.58 3.21 -7.50
N ALA A 134 -6.95 2.36 -8.47
CA ALA A 134 -6.09 1.29 -8.97
C ALA A 134 -4.82 1.84 -9.67
N MET A 135 -4.91 2.98 -10.37
CA MET A 135 -3.73 3.62 -10.98
C MET A 135 -2.76 4.15 -9.91
N ILE A 136 -3.26 4.78 -8.85
CA ILE A 136 -2.42 5.22 -7.73
C ILE A 136 -1.78 3.99 -7.07
N ALA A 137 -2.57 2.98 -6.71
CA ALA A 137 -2.07 1.76 -6.07
C ALA A 137 -1.04 1.02 -6.93
N ALA A 138 -1.20 1.03 -8.25
CA ALA A 138 -0.23 0.44 -9.18
C ALA A 138 1.14 1.12 -9.15
N SER A 139 1.23 2.38 -8.76
CA SER A 139 2.49 3.13 -8.68
C SER A 139 3.30 2.88 -7.40
N LEU A 140 2.66 2.39 -6.33
CA LEU A 140 3.24 2.27 -4.99
C LEU A 140 4.58 1.50 -4.89
N PRO A 141 4.86 0.46 -5.70
CA PRO A 141 6.15 -0.22 -5.62
C PRO A 141 7.37 0.68 -5.90
N ASN A 142 7.21 1.75 -6.69
CA ASN A 142 8.20 2.79 -6.89
C ASN A 142 7.53 4.08 -7.39
N PRO A 143 6.91 4.87 -6.50
CA PRO A 143 6.08 6.01 -6.88
C PRO A 143 6.87 7.17 -7.51
N VAL A 144 8.18 7.22 -7.27
CA VAL A 144 9.06 8.20 -7.92
C VAL A 144 9.27 7.87 -9.40
N ARG A 145 9.35 6.58 -9.74
CA ARG A 145 9.60 6.10 -11.11
C ARG A 145 8.30 5.83 -11.88
N TYR A 146 7.29 5.29 -11.21
CA TYR A 146 6.04 4.84 -11.83
C TYR A 146 4.98 5.93 -11.74
N THR A 147 5.01 6.86 -12.70
CA THR A 147 4.08 8.00 -12.73
C THR A 147 2.65 7.57 -13.03
N VAL A 148 1.69 8.23 -12.35
CA VAL A 148 0.24 8.00 -12.52
C VAL A 148 -0.33 8.86 -13.65
N LYS A 149 0.11 10.12 -13.76
CA LYS A 149 -0.26 11.04 -14.86
C LYS A 149 0.94 11.90 -15.26
N PRO A 150 1.39 11.81 -16.53
CA PRO A 150 0.98 10.82 -17.53
C PRO A 150 1.31 9.40 -17.03
N ALA A 151 0.47 8.42 -17.37
CA ALA A 151 0.66 7.05 -16.93
C ALA A 151 1.92 6.42 -17.53
N SER A 152 2.82 5.97 -16.69
CA SER A 152 3.98 5.20 -17.15
C SER A 152 3.54 3.85 -17.73
N THR A 153 4.37 3.26 -18.59
CA THR A 153 4.12 1.91 -19.15
C THR A 153 3.88 0.88 -18.04
N TYR A 154 4.57 1.00 -16.91
CA TYR A 154 4.36 0.10 -15.78
C TYR A 154 2.97 0.27 -15.20
N VAL A 155 2.54 1.48 -14.87
CA VAL A 155 1.20 1.76 -14.33
C VAL A 155 0.13 1.30 -15.30
N SER A 156 0.24 1.61 -16.60
CA SER A 156 -0.72 1.21 -17.62
C SER A 156 -0.91 -0.30 -17.72
N ARG A 157 0.14 -1.09 -17.50
CA ARG A 157 0.09 -2.55 -17.50
C ARG A 157 -0.37 -3.13 -16.16
N LYS A 158 -0.10 -2.46 -15.04
CA LYS A 158 -0.33 -2.97 -13.69
C LYS A 158 -1.74 -2.67 -13.17
N TYR A 159 -2.31 -1.47 -13.44
CA TYR A 159 -3.59 -1.09 -12.85
C TYR A 159 -4.76 -2.01 -13.26
N PRO A 160 -4.84 -2.59 -14.50
CA PRO A 160 -5.91 -3.55 -14.81
C PRO A 160 -5.83 -4.82 -13.96
N TRP A 161 -4.61 -5.24 -13.59
CA TRP A 161 -4.43 -6.33 -12.65
C TRP A 161 -4.92 -5.94 -11.25
N VAL A 162 -4.61 -4.72 -10.77
CA VAL A 162 -5.12 -4.22 -9.49
C VAL A 162 -6.65 -4.22 -9.48
N LEU A 163 -7.29 -3.74 -10.56
CA LEU A 163 -8.77 -3.77 -10.70
C LEU A 163 -9.34 -5.19 -10.58
N ARG A 164 -8.69 -6.18 -11.22
CA ARG A 164 -9.12 -7.58 -11.09
C ARG A 164 -8.99 -8.07 -9.64
N GLN A 165 -7.89 -7.72 -8.95
CA GLN A 165 -7.73 -8.10 -7.55
C GLN A 165 -8.77 -7.41 -6.65
N MET A 166 -9.07 -6.14 -6.89
CA MET A 166 -10.16 -5.44 -6.19
C MET A 166 -11.51 -6.17 -6.38
N ASN A 167 -11.80 -6.66 -7.59
CA ASN A 167 -13.02 -7.42 -7.85
C ASN A 167 -13.03 -8.78 -7.12
N ASN A 168 -11.87 -9.45 -7.04
CA ASN A 168 -11.75 -10.72 -6.31
C ASN A 168 -11.95 -10.56 -4.80
N LEU A 169 -11.58 -9.40 -4.25
CA LEU A 169 -11.69 -9.07 -2.83
C LEU A 169 -13.01 -8.35 -2.49
N ASP A 170 -13.77 -7.96 -3.51
CA ASP A 170 -15.04 -7.26 -3.31
C ASP A 170 -16.08 -8.22 -2.68
N GLY A 171 -16.62 -7.83 -1.54
CA GLY A 171 -17.54 -8.67 -0.79
C GLY A 171 -16.89 -9.58 0.27
N ASP A 172 -15.56 -9.64 0.35
CA ASP A 172 -14.89 -10.34 1.44
C ASP A 172 -15.25 -9.70 2.80
N PRO A 173 -15.85 -10.47 3.75
CA PRO A 173 -16.36 -9.91 5.00
C PRO A 173 -15.29 -9.26 5.86
N ASP A 174 -14.07 -9.80 5.89
CA ASP A 174 -13.00 -9.31 6.74
C ASP A 174 -12.36 -8.06 6.15
N ILE A 175 -12.26 -7.97 4.84
CA ILE A 175 -11.89 -6.74 4.14
C ILE A 175 -12.96 -5.67 4.32
N LEU A 176 -14.24 -6.00 4.18
CA LEU A 176 -15.34 -5.05 4.35
C LEU A 176 -15.38 -4.41 5.75
N LYS A 177 -15.04 -5.16 6.81
CA LYS A 177 -14.90 -4.62 8.17
C LYS A 177 -13.81 -3.56 8.28
N ILE A 178 -12.76 -3.64 7.44
CA ILE A 178 -11.64 -2.69 7.48
C ILE A 178 -11.94 -1.45 6.63
N ILE A 179 -12.59 -1.60 5.48
CA ILE A 179 -12.72 -0.51 4.51
C ILE A 179 -14.04 0.27 4.62
N ARG A 180 -15.01 -0.21 5.38
CA ARG A 180 -16.27 0.48 5.69
C ARG A 180 -16.18 1.19 7.03
#